data_21152e4d7f066dfee0465103dfdac1e3
#
_entry.id   21152e4d7f066dfee0465103dfdac1e3
#
_cell.length_a   1.000
_cell.length_b   1.000
_cell.length_c   1.000
_cell.angle_alpha   90.00
_cell.angle_beta   90.00
_cell.angle_gamma   90.00
#
_symmetry.space_group_name_H-M   'P 1'
#
loop_
_entity.id
_entity.type
_entity.pdbx_description
1 polymer ?
#
loop_
_entity_poly.entity_id
_entity_poly.type
_entity_poly.pdbx_seq_one_letter_code
_entity_poly.pdbx_strand_id
1 'polypeptide(L)'
;MKKKIAYGVTGLILGCIFLFPIYILIMNSFKTTKGIFTDVLGFPAKGTFTLENYKNAFQELDYIRSFMNSLLITVVTAVLVLLISAMAAWVLVRYKTKASKIIFLIFAGSMLIPFQCVMLPLVGFASKIGLLSRGGLIFMYMGFQTSMAIIMFHGFIKNIPEELEEAATIDGCGSIRLFISIVLPLMRTIIVTVAVINVMGTWNDFLLPSLIINKQGLQTLPLKTYLFFGQFAKRWYDYARLWYRADWSFP
;
A
#
# COMPACT_ATOMS: atom_id res chain seq x y z
N MET A 1 -15.00 25.77 -30.78
CA MET A 1 -14.43 24.56 -31.40
C MET A 1 -12.90 24.51 -31.26
N LYS A 2 -12.11 25.49 -31.71
CA LYS A 2 -10.64 25.50 -31.71
C LYS A 2 -10.03 25.22 -30.30
N LYS A 3 -10.55 25.83 -29.22
CA LYS A 3 -10.06 25.58 -27.82
C LYS A 3 -10.28 24.14 -27.34
N LYS A 4 -11.42 23.52 -27.69
CA LYS A 4 -11.70 22.11 -27.33
C LYS A 4 -10.76 21.14 -28.04
N ILE A 5 -10.44 21.41 -29.31
CA ILE A 5 -9.48 20.63 -30.09
C ILE A 5 -8.07 20.79 -29.50
N ALA A 6 -7.67 22.02 -29.18
CA ALA A 6 -6.38 22.27 -28.53
C ALA A 6 -6.23 21.51 -27.21
N TYR A 7 -7.24 21.54 -26.33
CA TYR A 7 -7.21 20.76 -25.07
C TYR A 7 -7.17 19.25 -25.32
N GLY A 8 -7.90 18.77 -26.35
CA GLY A 8 -7.84 17.36 -26.73
C GLY A 8 -6.46 16.92 -27.19
N VAL A 9 -5.81 17.73 -28.05
CA VAL A 9 -4.46 17.46 -28.55
C VAL A 9 -3.43 17.52 -27.41
N THR A 10 -3.50 18.53 -26.55
CA THR A 10 -2.62 18.63 -25.38
C THR A 10 -2.79 17.43 -24.45
N GLY A 11 -4.03 17.02 -24.18
CA GLY A 11 -4.30 15.83 -23.34
C GLY A 11 -3.74 14.55 -23.96
N LEU A 12 -3.83 14.40 -25.29
CA LEU A 12 -3.29 13.23 -25.99
C LEU A 12 -1.74 13.21 -25.93
N ILE A 13 -1.09 14.34 -26.14
CA ILE A 13 0.38 14.45 -26.04
C ILE A 13 0.83 14.11 -24.63
N LEU A 14 0.20 14.71 -23.61
CA LEU A 14 0.53 14.39 -22.21
C LEU A 14 0.28 12.91 -21.91
N GLY A 15 -0.83 12.35 -22.38
CA GLY A 15 -1.11 10.91 -22.23
C GLY A 15 -0.03 10.03 -22.84
N CYS A 16 0.44 10.34 -24.05
CA CYS A 16 1.54 9.61 -24.68
C CYS A 16 2.85 9.71 -23.87
N ILE A 17 3.17 10.89 -23.34
CA ILE A 17 4.37 11.10 -22.51
C ILE A 17 4.29 10.25 -21.22
N PHE A 18 3.13 10.24 -20.53
CA PHE A 18 2.96 9.45 -19.32
C PHE A 18 2.90 7.94 -19.57
N LEU A 19 2.43 7.50 -20.74
CA LEU A 19 2.39 6.08 -21.11
C LEU A 19 3.73 5.57 -21.65
N PHE A 20 4.63 6.44 -22.06
CA PHE A 20 5.91 6.06 -22.67
C PHE A 20 6.79 5.18 -21.75
N PRO A 21 6.98 5.46 -20.46
CA PRO A 21 7.72 4.57 -19.55
C PRO A 21 7.08 3.18 -19.45
N ILE A 22 5.74 3.12 -19.44
CA ILE A 22 5.00 1.84 -19.38
C ILE A 22 5.21 1.04 -20.66
N TYR A 23 5.20 1.72 -21.84
CA TYR A 23 5.52 1.12 -23.11
C TYR A 23 6.93 0.47 -23.09
N ILE A 24 7.96 1.23 -22.68
CA ILE A 24 9.33 0.71 -22.57
C ILE A 24 9.38 -0.52 -21.67
N LEU A 25 8.74 -0.47 -20.51
CA LEU A 25 8.72 -1.57 -19.55
C LEU A 25 8.09 -2.82 -20.18
N ILE A 26 6.93 -2.69 -20.80
CA ILE A 26 6.22 -3.82 -21.41
C ILE A 26 7.03 -4.39 -22.58
N MET A 27 7.56 -3.54 -23.47
CA MET A 27 8.36 -4.02 -24.62
C MET A 27 9.61 -4.75 -24.18
N ASN A 28 10.34 -4.23 -23.21
CA ASN A 28 11.57 -4.86 -22.75
C ASN A 28 11.36 -6.09 -21.87
N SER A 29 10.18 -6.23 -21.22
CA SER A 29 9.87 -7.45 -20.46
C SER A 29 9.82 -8.72 -21.34
N PHE A 30 9.56 -8.57 -22.64
CA PHE A 30 9.56 -9.65 -23.61
C PHE A 30 10.90 -9.86 -24.31
N LYS A 31 11.98 -9.16 -23.92
CA LYS A 31 13.28 -9.28 -24.56
C LYS A 31 14.30 -9.99 -23.67
N THR A 32 15.21 -10.71 -24.34
CA THR A 32 16.43 -11.20 -23.68
C THR A 32 17.30 -10.01 -23.25
N THR A 33 18.20 -10.21 -22.27
CA THR A 33 19.15 -9.17 -21.82
C THR A 33 19.91 -8.57 -23.00
N LYS A 34 20.40 -9.40 -23.95
CA LYS A 34 21.05 -8.92 -25.17
C LYS A 34 20.13 -8.04 -26.03
N GLY A 35 18.86 -8.43 -26.17
CA GLY A 35 17.89 -7.66 -26.94
C GLY A 35 17.56 -6.30 -26.34
N ILE A 36 17.54 -6.19 -25.00
CA ILE A 36 17.36 -4.92 -24.28
C ILE A 36 18.52 -3.95 -24.59
N PHE A 37 19.76 -4.42 -24.51
CA PHE A 37 20.93 -3.57 -24.78
C PHE A 37 21.12 -3.22 -26.25
N THR A 38 20.60 -4.04 -27.17
CA THR A 38 20.72 -3.75 -28.61
C THR A 38 19.69 -2.75 -29.09
N ASP A 39 18.44 -2.84 -28.59
CA ASP A 39 17.36 -1.95 -28.97
C ASP A 39 16.34 -1.83 -27.84
N VAL A 40 16.40 -0.72 -27.10
CA VAL A 40 15.53 -0.46 -25.94
C VAL A 40 14.12 -0.07 -26.35
N LEU A 41 13.97 0.62 -27.50
CA LEU A 41 12.71 1.26 -27.90
C LEU A 41 11.90 0.42 -28.88
N GLY A 42 12.54 -0.46 -29.65
CA GLY A 42 11.87 -1.23 -30.68
C GLY A 42 11.08 -2.42 -30.13
N PHE A 43 10.37 -3.08 -31.01
CA PHE A 43 9.63 -4.31 -30.69
C PHE A 43 10.58 -5.51 -30.54
N PRO A 44 10.20 -6.54 -29.75
CA PRO A 44 10.95 -7.78 -29.66
C PRO A 44 11.11 -8.43 -31.05
N ALA A 45 12.35 -8.58 -31.52
CA ALA A 45 12.66 -9.18 -32.82
C ALA A 45 12.86 -10.69 -32.70
N LYS A 46 12.84 -11.41 -33.86
CA LYS A 46 13.22 -12.84 -33.91
C LYS A 46 14.62 -13.03 -33.31
N GLY A 47 14.72 -13.92 -32.29
CA GLY A 47 16.00 -14.19 -31.57
C GLY A 47 16.22 -13.34 -30.32
N THR A 48 15.44 -12.28 -30.09
CA THR A 48 15.47 -11.50 -28.84
C THR A 48 14.21 -11.63 -28.01
N PHE A 49 13.14 -12.16 -28.59
CA PHE A 49 11.88 -12.43 -27.87
C PHE A 49 12.03 -13.57 -26.86
N THR A 50 11.57 -13.37 -25.64
CA THR A 50 11.56 -14.40 -24.60
C THR A 50 10.42 -14.20 -23.61
N LEU A 51 9.90 -15.30 -23.07
CA LEU A 51 8.98 -15.32 -21.93
C LEU A 51 9.66 -15.81 -20.64
N GLU A 52 10.96 -16.12 -20.71
CA GLU A 52 11.72 -16.60 -19.54
C GLU A 52 11.76 -15.58 -18.42
N ASN A 53 11.76 -14.29 -18.72
CA ASN A 53 11.72 -13.23 -17.71
C ASN A 53 10.48 -13.38 -16.80
N TYR A 54 9.33 -13.69 -17.39
CA TYR A 54 8.09 -13.92 -16.63
C TYR A 54 8.14 -15.21 -15.83
N LYS A 55 8.64 -16.29 -16.44
CA LYS A 55 8.78 -17.58 -15.76
C LYS A 55 9.73 -17.47 -14.56
N ASN A 56 10.87 -16.84 -14.75
CA ASN A 56 11.86 -16.64 -13.70
C ASN A 56 11.31 -15.73 -12.58
N ALA A 57 10.68 -14.61 -12.94
CA ALA A 57 10.05 -13.72 -11.95
C ALA A 57 8.96 -14.46 -11.17
N PHE A 58 8.13 -15.27 -11.82
CA PHE A 58 7.08 -16.02 -11.16
C PHE A 58 7.61 -17.05 -10.15
N GLN A 59 8.72 -17.71 -10.49
CA GLN A 59 9.39 -18.69 -9.62
C GLN A 59 10.16 -18.01 -8.48
N GLU A 60 11.02 -17.04 -8.79
CA GLU A 60 11.86 -16.34 -7.81
C GLU A 60 11.04 -15.56 -6.76
N LEU A 61 9.93 -14.95 -7.20
CA LEU A 61 9.03 -14.25 -6.31
C LEU A 61 8.16 -15.20 -5.46
N ASP A 62 8.14 -16.51 -5.75
CA ASP A 62 7.12 -17.42 -5.21
C ASP A 62 5.73 -16.75 -5.32
N TYR A 63 5.41 -16.34 -6.57
CA TYR A 63 4.38 -15.31 -6.86
C TYR A 63 3.04 -15.60 -6.18
N ILE A 64 2.50 -16.80 -6.37
CA ILE A 64 1.19 -17.19 -5.82
C ILE A 64 1.17 -17.02 -4.30
N ARG A 65 2.18 -17.52 -3.62
CA ARG A 65 2.27 -17.48 -2.16
C ARG A 65 2.45 -16.05 -1.64
N SER A 66 3.34 -15.28 -2.26
CA SER A 66 3.59 -13.89 -1.90
C SER A 66 2.38 -13.01 -2.16
N PHE A 67 1.66 -13.24 -3.27
CA PHE A 67 0.40 -12.58 -3.59
C PHE A 67 -0.68 -12.87 -2.54
N MET A 68 -0.87 -14.16 -2.19
CA MET A 68 -1.86 -14.56 -1.17
C MET A 68 -1.52 -13.98 0.21
N ASN A 69 -0.23 -13.91 0.56
CA ASN A 69 0.21 -13.25 1.79
C ASN A 69 -0.15 -11.76 1.78
N SER A 70 0.14 -11.04 0.69
CA SER A 70 -0.21 -9.64 0.53
C SER A 70 -1.72 -9.43 0.61
N LEU A 71 -2.49 -10.25 -0.12
CA LEU A 71 -3.94 -10.16 -0.15
C LEU A 71 -4.55 -10.36 1.24
N LEU A 72 -4.12 -11.40 1.95
CA LEU A 72 -4.59 -11.70 3.31
C LEU A 72 -4.29 -10.54 4.27
N ILE A 73 -3.03 -10.08 4.30
CA ILE A 73 -2.61 -9.01 5.19
C ILE A 73 -3.39 -7.73 4.87
N THR A 74 -3.48 -7.37 3.60
CA THR A 74 -4.16 -6.14 3.17
C THR A 74 -5.66 -6.16 3.48
N VAL A 75 -6.35 -7.25 3.14
CA VAL A 75 -7.81 -7.36 3.36
C VAL A 75 -8.13 -7.38 4.85
N VAL A 76 -7.42 -8.20 5.64
CA VAL A 76 -7.68 -8.29 7.08
C VAL A 76 -7.39 -6.95 7.76
N THR A 77 -6.26 -6.30 7.44
CA THR A 77 -5.93 -4.98 7.97
C THR A 77 -6.98 -3.95 7.61
N ALA A 78 -7.37 -3.86 6.33
CA ALA A 78 -8.35 -2.88 5.87
C ALA A 78 -9.69 -3.05 6.57
N VAL A 79 -10.21 -4.28 6.67
CA VAL A 79 -11.48 -4.55 7.37
C VAL A 79 -11.41 -4.13 8.83
N LEU A 80 -10.35 -4.53 9.55
CA LEU A 80 -10.20 -4.21 10.96
C LEU A 80 -10.05 -2.70 11.19
N VAL A 81 -9.21 -2.03 10.39
CA VAL A 81 -9.03 -0.57 10.49
C VAL A 81 -10.34 0.16 10.21
N LEU A 82 -11.06 -0.20 9.15
CA LEU A 82 -12.32 0.45 8.80
C LEU A 82 -13.36 0.31 9.92
N LEU A 83 -13.56 -0.89 10.45
CA LEU A 83 -14.56 -1.15 11.50
C LEU A 83 -14.20 -0.41 12.79
N ILE A 84 -12.98 -0.58 13.27
CA ILE A 84 -12.54 0.02 14.54
C ILE A 84 -12.53 1.54 14.45
N SER A 85 -12.00 2.09 13.35
CA SER A 85 -11.90 3.53 13.17
C SER A 85 -13.26 4.20 12.98
N ALA A 86 -14.20 3.57 12.26
CA ALA A 86 -15.54 4.10 12.07
C ALA A 86 -16.30 4.14 13.39
N MET A 87 -16.25 3.06 14.20
CA MET A 87 -16.86 3.02 15.53
C MET A 87 -16.24 4.05 16.46
N ALA A 88 -14.90 4.12 16.51
CA ALA A 88 -14.19 5.07 17.35
C ALA A 88 -14.52 6.52 16.95
N ALA A 89 -14.49 6.84 15.67
CA ALA A 89 -14.82 8.17 15.18
C ALA A 89 -16.26 8.58 15.50
N TRP A 90 -17.22 7.65 15.35
CA TRP A 90 -18.61 7.89 15.69
C TRP A 90 -18.77 8.24 17.17
N VAL A 91 -18.19 7.44 18.06
CA VAL A 91 -18.20 7.71 19.51
C VAL A 91 -17.56 9.07 19.81
N LEU A 92 -16.39 9.37 19.23
CA LEU A 92 -15.69 10.63 19.48
C LEU A 92 -16.46 11.87 19.00
N VAL A 93 -17.31 11.74 17.97
CA VAL A 93 -18.14 12.84 17.45
C VAL A 93 -19.38 13.03 18.31
N ARG A 94 -20.08 11.93 18.67
CA ARG A 94 -21.36 11.99 19.39
C ARG A 94 -21.20 12.27 20.88
N TYR A 95 -20.16 11.71 21.51
CA TYR A 95 -19.88 12.03 22.91
C TYR A 95 -18.96 13.27 23.01
N LYS A 96 -19.58 14.46 23.09
CA LYS A 96 -18.89 15.77 23.13
C LYS A 96 -18.23 16.06 24.49
N THR A 97 -17.43 15.12 25.01
CA THR A 97 -16.73 15.25 26.29
C THR A 97 -15.32 15.80 26.13
N LYS A 98 -14.72 16.29 27.23
CA LYS A 98 -13.30 16.67 27.26
C LYS A 98 -12.39 15.47 26.90
N ALA A 99 -12.75 14.26 27.37
CA ALA A 99 -12.02 13.04 27.07
C ALA A 99 -12.04 12.72 25.57
N SER A 100 -13.19 12.79 24.90
CA SER A 100 -13.30 12.58 23.44
C SER A 100 -12.41 13.55 22.66
N LYS A 101 -12.38 14.82 23.07
CA LYS A 101 -11.51 15.82 22.45
C LYS A 101 -10.02 15.50 22.63
N ILE A 102 -9.60 15.09 23.82
CA ILE A 102 -8.22 14.72 24.12
C ILE A 102 -7.82 13.48 23.32
N ILE A 103 -8.66 12.43 23.29
CA ILE A 103 -8.40 11.20 22.54
C ILE A 103 -8.26 11.51 21.04
N PHE A 104 -9.18 12.32 20.49
CA PHE A 104 -9.06 12.76 19.09
C PHE A 104 -7.76 13.50 18.81
N LEU A 105 -7.33 14.40 19.71
CA LEU A 105 -6.06 15.12 19.57
C LEU A 105 -4.85 14.20 19.67
N ILE A 106 -4.89 13.13 20.45
CA ILE A 106 -3.83 12.10 20.52
C ILE A 106 -3.73 11.39 19.17
N PHE A 107 -4.84 10.95 18.57
CA PHE A 107 -4.83 10.35 17.24
C PHE A 107 -4.32 11.32 16.17
N ALA A 108 -4.75 12.58 16.20
CA ALA A 108 -4.28 13.59 15.27
C ALA A 108 -2.77 13.86 15.44
N GLY A 109 -2.29 13.95 16.67
CA GLY A 109 -0.88 14.15 16.98
C GLY A 109 0.01 12.97 16.59
N SER A 110 -0.48 11.73 16.69
CA SER A 110 0.28 10.55 16.32
C SER A 110 0.67 10.50 14.84
N MET A 111 -0.11 11.14 13.95
CA MET A 111 0.21 11.24 12.53
C MET A 111 1.42 12.13 12.22
N LEU A 112 1.78 13.03 13.14
CA LEU A 112 2.93 13.92 12.97
C LEU A 112 4.27 13.21 13.21
N ILE A 113 4.24 12.01 13.79
CA ILE A 113 5.44 11.22 14.08
C ILE A 113 5.80 10.39 12.84
N PRO A 114 6.93 10.66 12.15
CA PRO A 114 7.36 9.84 11.02
C PRO A 114 7.63 8.40 11.44
N PHE A 115 7.20 7.44 10.64
CA PHE A 115 7.45 6.00 10.89
C PHE A 115 8.92 5.70 11.16
N GLN A 116 9.83 6.37 10.45
CA GLN A 116 11.28 6.17 10.55
C GLN A 116 11.83 6.44 11.96
N CYS A 117 11.18 7.33 12.72
CA CYS A 117 11.59 7.64 14.10
C CYS A 117 11.26 6.51 15.08
N VAL A 118 10.20 5.73 14.79
CA VAL A 118 9.71 4.69 15.69
C VAL A 118 10.06 3.27 15.24
N MET A 119 10.57 3.08 14.02
CA MET A 119 10.77 1.75 13.43
C MET A 119 11.71 0.87 14.23
N LEU A 120 12.85 1.37 14.71
CA LEU A 120 13.81 0.57 15.47
C LEU A 120 13.30 0.18 16.85
N PRO A 121 12.77 1.11 17.68
CA PRO A 121 12.12 0.77 18.93
C PRO A 121 10.96 -0.22 18.75
N LEU A 122 10.17 -0.04 17.69
CA LEU A 122 9.03 -0.90 17.36
C LEU A 122 9.48 -2.36 17.12
N VAL A 123 10.52 -2.55 16.30
CA VAL A 123 11.06 -3.89 16.02
C VAL A 123 11.60 -4.54 17.30
N GLY A 124 12.34 -3.78 18.11
CA GLY A 124 12.85 -4.27 19.40
C GLY A 124 11.72 -4.69 20.36
N PHE A 125 10.65 -3.91 20.43
CA PHE A 125 9.47 -4.24 21.21
C PHE A 125 8.76 -5.48 20.64
N ALA A 126 8.49 -5.50 19.34
CA ALA A 126 7.84 -6.61 18.65
C ALA A 126 8.59 -7.94 18.83
N SER A 127 9.92 -7.91 18.79
CA SER A 127 10.77 -9.07 19.03
C SER A 127 10.59 -9.62 20.45
N LYS A 128 10.58 -8.74 21.45
CA LYS A 128 10.44 -9.13 22.86
C LYS A 128 9.11 -9.80 23.18
N ILE A 129 8.03 -9.39 22.51
CA ILE A 129 6.68 -9.93 22.77
C ILE A 129 6.23 -10.94 21.71
N GLY A 130 7.13 -11.38 20.83
CA GLY A 130 6.85 -12.44 19.86
C GLY A 130 5.93 -12.02 18.69
N LEU A 131 5.84 -10.73 18.36
CA LEU A 131 5.02 -10.20 17.27
C LEU A 131 5.73 -10.17 15.91
N LEU A 132 6.88 -10.84 15.73
CA LEU A 132 7.55 -10.97 14.44
C LEU A 132 6.84 -12.01 13.55
N SER A 133 5.61 -11.71 13.16
CA SER A 133 4.71 -12.61 12.44
C SER A 133 3.73 -11.83 11.56
N ARG A 134 2.95 -12.55 10.70
CA ARG A 134 1.87 -11.92 9.92
C ARG A 134 0.82 -11.25 10.82
N GLY A 135 0.44 -11.88 11.92
CA GLY A 135 -0.49 -11.30 12.88
C GLY A 135 0.05 -10.03 13.53
N GLY A 136 1.33 -10.03 13.91
CA GLY A 136 2.01 -8.85 14.43
C GLY A 136 2.09 -7.71 13.39
N LEU A 137 2.34 -8.05 12.11
CA LEU A 137 2.33 -7.07 11.03
C LEU A 137 0.95 -6.42 10.85
N ILE A 138 -0.12 -7.21 10.85
CA ILE A 138 -1.51 -6.71 10.79
C ILE A 138 -1.78 -5.77 11.97
N PHE A 139 -1.40 -6.17 13.19
CA PHE A 139 -1.57 -5.37 14.39
C PHE A 139 -0.84 -4.01 14.28
N MET A 140 0.38 -4.00 13.77
CA MET A 140 1.14 -2.75 13.56
C MET A 140 0.52 -1.86 12.52
N TYR A 141 0.07 -2.40 11.38
CA TYR A 141 -0.67 -1.62 10.39
C TYR A 141 -1.93 -1.01 10.97
N MET A 142 -2.67 -1.75 11.81
CA MET A 142 -3.83 -1.18 12.51
C MET A 142 -3.42 0.03 13.36
N GLY A 143 -2.31 -0.04 14.09
CA GLY A 143 -1.82 1.07 14.88
C GLY A 143 -1.53 2.33 14.04
N PHE A 144 -0.85 2.18 12.92
CA PHE A 144 -0.47 3.32 12.08
C PHE A 144 -1.61 3.88 11.23
N GLN A 145 -2.49 3.02 10.71
CA GLN A 145 -3.53 3.45 9.77
C GLN A 145 -4.81 3.94 10.47
N THR A 146 -5.09 3.49 11.71
CA THR A 146 -6.28 3.86 12.46
C THR A 146 -6.38 5.36 12.69
N SER A 147 -5.27 6.04 12.97
CA SER A 147 -5.26 7.48 13.23
C SER A 147 -5.78 8.29 12.04
N MET A 148 -5.28 8.01 10.85
CA MET A 148 -5.74 8.66 9.61
C MET A 148 -7.22 8.35 9.34
N ALA A 149 -7.61 7.09 9.50
CA ALA A 149 -8.99 6.67 9.28
C ALA A 149 -9.96 7.35 10.26
N ILE A 150 -9.61 7.45 11.55
CA ILE A 150 -10.41 8.16 12.56
C ILE A 150 -10.60 9.63 12.17
N ILE A 151 -9.56 10.33 11.76
CA ILE A 151 -9.65 11.74 11.38
C ILE A 151 -10.59 11.93 10.19
N MET A 152 -10.48 11.10 9.17
CA MET A 152 -11.34 11.17 7.98
C MET A 152 -12.79 10.86 8.33
N PHE A 153 -13.06 9.81 9.10
CA PHE A 153 -14.40 9.46 9.54
C PHE A 153 -14.99 10.51 10.47
N HIS A 154 -14.21 11.02 11.42
CA HIS A 154 -14.65 12.08 12.35
C HIS A 154 -15.08 13.35 11.60
N GLY A 155 -14.30 13.76 10.56
CA GLY A 155 -14.69 14.90 9.74
C GLY A 155 -15.98 14.67 8.96
N PHE A 156 -16.20 13.45 8.46
CA PHE A 156 -17.41 13.09 7.72
C PHE A 156 -18.65 12.98 8.61
N ILE A 157 -18.52 12.28 9.76
CA ILE A 157 -19.63 12.02 10.69
C ILE A 157 -20.23 13.33 11.25
N LYS A 158 -19.42 14.36 11.42
CA LYS A 158 -19.90 15.68 11.83
C LYS A 158 -20.97 16.28 10.92
N ASN A 159 -21.00 15.87 9.65
CA ASN A 159 -21.98 16.35 8.69
C ASN A 159 -23.24 15.46 8.63
N ILE A 160 -23.28 14.36 9.37
CA ILE A 160 -24.47 13.51 9.48
C ILE A 160 -25.38 14.10 10.54
N PRO A 161 -26.65 14.45 10.22
CA PRO A 161 -27.60 14.99 11.18
C PRO A 161 -27.83 14.06 12.39
N GLU A 162 -27.77 14.59 13.61
CA GLU A 162 -27.94 13.80 14.83
C GLU A 162 -29.41 13.34 14.98
N GLU A 163 -30.34 14.07 14.39
CA GLU A 163 -31.78 13.79 14.42
C GLU A 163 -32.15 12.41 13.85
N LEU A 164 -31.35 11.90 12.90
CA LEU A 164 -31.54 10.55 12.36
C LEU A 164 -31.25 9.46 13.40
N GLU A 165 -30.27 9.71 14.26
CA GLU A 165 -29.86 8.78 15.32
C GLU A 165 -30.84 8.89 16.52
N GLU A 166 -31.30 10.11 16.81
CA GLU A 166 -32.29 10.35 17.85
C GLU A 166 -33.63 9.68 17.52
N ALA A 167 -34.13 9.84 16.29
CA ALA A 167 -35.36 9.19 15.82
C ALA A 167 -35.28 7.66 15.98
N ALA A 168 -34.15 7.06 15.55
CA ALA A 168 -33.94 5.62 15.69
C ALA A 168 -33.86 5.18 17.17
N THR A 169 -33.31 6.01 18.03
CA THR A 169 -33.25 5.73 19.46
C THR A 169 -34.63 5.76 20.09
N ILE A 170 -35.52 6.70 19.68
CA ILE A 170 -36.94 6.75 20.10
C ILE A 170 -37.66 5.47 19.64
N ASP A 171 -37.36 4.96 18.45
CA ASP A 171 -37.89 3.69 17.92
C ASP A 171 -37.33 2.44 18.64
N GLY A 172 -36.52 2.60 19.71
CA GLY A 172 -35.95 1.51 20.50
C GLY A 172 -34.70 0.86 19.93
N CYS A 173 -34.01 1.52 18.99
CA CYS A 173 -32.80 0.99 18.40
C CYS A 173 -31.61 1.10 19.38
N GLY A 174 -31.02 -0.04 19.75
CA GLY A 174 -29.80 -0.04 20.57
C GLY A 174 -28.56 0.46 19.79
N SER A 175 -27.55 0.97 20.50
CA SER A 175 -26.39 1.65 19.93
C SER A 175 -25.65 0.85 18.82
N ILE A 176 -25.47 -0.47 18.98
CA ILE A 176 -24.81 -1.32 17.98
C ILE A 176 -25.66 -1.41 16.71
N ARG A 177 -26.96 -1.63 16.86
CA ARG A 177 -27.89 -1.70 15.73
C ARG A 177 -28.01 -0.35 15.03
N LEU A 178 -28.06 0.74 15.77
CA LEU A 178 -28.04 2.11 15.25
C LEU A 178 -26.79 2.34 14.40
N PHE A 179 -25.60 1.99 14.92
CA PHE A 179 -24.36 2.13 14.17
C PHE A 179 -24.37 1.33 12.87
N ILE A 180 -24.73 0.05 12.92
CA ILE A 180 -24.67 -0.85 11.75
C ILE A 180 -25.76 -0.50 10.72
N SER A 181 -27.00 -0.19 11.18
CA SER A 181 -28.15 -0.05 10.29
C SER A 181 -28.36 1.37 9.77
N ILE A 182 -27.82 2.40 10.45
CA ILE A 182 -28.04 3.81 10.11
C ILE A 182 -26.72 4.51 9.81
N VAL A 183 -25.79 4.57 10.78
CA VAL A 183 -24.57 5.35 10.65
C VAL A 183 -23.66 4.77 9.56
N LEU A 184 -23.37 3.48 9.60
CA LEU A 184 -22.46 2.81 8.68
C LEU A 184 -22.91 2.92 7.20
N PRO A 185 -24.20 2.70 6.83
CA PRO A 185 -24.67 2.93 5.47
C PRO A 185 -24.57 4.39 5.00
N LEU A 186 -24.77 5.36 5.89
CA LEU A 186 -24.59 6.78 5.57
C LEU A 186 -23.12 7.13 5.31
N MET A 187 -22.20 6.41 5.94
CA MET A 187 -20.76 6.59 5.78
C MET A 187 -20.17 5.90 4.54
N ARG A 188 -20.93 5.15 3.73
CA ARG A 188 -20.40 4.32 2.64
C ARG A 188 -19.40 5.04 1.71
N THR A 189 -19.66 6.29 1.39
CA THR A 189 -18.77 7.06 0.50
C THR A 189 -17.40 7.27 1.11
N ILE A 190 -17.34 7.69 2.37
CA ILE A 190 -16.07 7.90 3.07
C ILE A 190 -15.37 6.57 3.39
N ILE A 191 -16.13 5.50 3.65
CA ILE A 191 -15.60 4.16 3.89
C ILE A 191 -14.81 3.68 2.65
N VAL A 192 -15.37 3.86 1.44
CA VAL A 192 -14.66 3.51 0.20
C VAL A 192 -13.37 4.32 0.06
N THR A 193 -13.42 5.61 0.33
CA THR A 193 -12.23 6.47 0.25
C THR A 193 -11.13 6.02 1.23
N VAL A 194 -11.49 5.78 2.48
CA VAL A 194 -10.56 5.32 3.51
C VAL A 194 -10.04 3.91 3.18
N ALA A 195 -10.92 3.02 2.67
CA ALA A 195 -10.54 1.69 2.22
C ALA A 195 -9.47 1.72 1.12
N VAL A 196 -9.66 2.55 0.10
CA VAL A 196 -8.69 2.69 -0.99
C VAL A 196 -7.33 3.16 -0.45
N ILE A 197 -7.31 4.18 0.41
CA ILE A 197 -6.07 4.70 0.99
C ILE A 197 -5.36 3.61 1.82
N ASN A 198 -6.09 2.91 2.69
CA ASN A 198 -5.51 1.86 3.53
C ASN A 198 -5.02 0.65 2.70
N VAL A 199 -5.81 0.20 1.73
CA VAL A 199 -5.43 -0.89 0.83
C VAL A 199 -4.18 -0.53 0.04
N MET A 200 -4.13 0.65 -0.56
CA MET A 200 -2.94 1.10 -1.31
C MET A 200 -1.71 1.23 -0.41
N GLY A 201 -1.88 1.77 0.79
CA GLY A 201 -0.80 1.91 1.77
C GLY A 201 -0.23 0.55 2.19
N THR A 202 -1.09 -0.41 2.58
CA THR A 202 -0.66 -1.75 3.00
C THR A 202 -0.12 -2.57 1.83
N TRP A 203 -0.79 -2.51 0.65
CA TRP A 203 -0.40 -3.29 -0.52
C TRP A 203 0.97 -2.91 -1.06
N ASN A 204 1.30 -1.63 -1.11
CA ASN A 204 2.56 -1.16 -1.68
C ASN A 204 3.72 -1.11 -0.69
N ASP A 205 3.48 -1.33 0.60
CA ASP A 205 4.53 -1.26 1.61
C ASP A 205 5.44 -2.49 1.58
N PHE A 206 6.72 -2.25 1.56
CA PHE A 206 7.76 -3.26 1.71
C PHE A 206 8.58 -3.03 2.99
N LEU A 207 8.59 -1.80 3.54
CA LEU A 207 9.49 -1.42 4.61
C LEU A 207 9.10 -2.10 5.93
N LEU A 208 7.86 -1.92 6.39
CA LEU A 208 7.40 -2.55 7.62
C LEU A 208 7.41 -4.09 7.53
N PRO A 209 6.96 -4.74 6.43
CA PRO A 209 7.14 -6.18 6.24
C PRO A 209 8.59 -6.64 6.31
N SER A 210 9.54 -5.86 5.78
CA SER A 210 10.97 -6.20 5.80
C SER A 210 11.56 -6.25 7.22
N LEU A 211 10.99 -5.47 8.14
CA LEU A 211 11.41 -5.41 9.53
C LEU A 211 10.77 -6.51 10.40
N ILE A 212 9.56 -6.94 10.05
CA ILE A 212 8.73 -7.82 10.89
C ILE A 212 8.72 -9.27 10.39
N ILE A 213 8.78 -9.50 9.07
CA ILE A 213 8.68 -10.84 8.49
C ILE A 213 10.06 -11.40 8.15
N ASN A 214 10.63 -12.18 9.09
CA ASN A 214 11.94 -12.81 8.91
C ASN A 214 11.87 -14.23 8.31
N LYS A 215 10.67 -14.85 8.26
CA LYS A 215 10.52 -16.24 7.77
C LYS A 215 10.27 -16.27 6.26
N GLN A 216 11.03 -17.11 5.56
CA GLN A 216 10.75 -17.42 4.16
C GLN A 216 9.32 -17.97 3.99
N GLY A 217 8.69 -17.62 2.87
CA GLY A 217 7.32 -18.04 2.56
C GLY A 217 6.21 -17.28 3.29
N LEU A 218 6.53 -16.34 4.20
CA LEU A 218 5.54 -15.42 4.80
C LEU A 218 5.64 -14.01 4.22
N GLN A 219 6.59 -13.78 3.35
CA GLN A 219 6.88 -12.48 2.75
C GLN A 219 5.75 -12.00 1.85
N THR A 220 5.51 -10.68 1.86
CA THR A 220 4.56 -10.02 0.96
C THR A 220 5.15 -9.88 -0.44
N LEU A 221 4.30 -9.69 -1.45
CA LEU A 221 4.75 -9.52 -2.83
C LEU A 221 5.65 -8.27 -3.00
N PRO A 222 5.34 -7.09 -2.46
CA PRO A 222 6.24 -5.94 -2.53
C PRO A 222 7.60 -6.19 -1.87
N LEU A 223 7.62 -6.87 -0.73
CA LEU A 223 8.87 -7.24 -0.07
C LEU A 223 9.69 -8.20 -0.94
N LYS A 224 9.09 -9.22 -1.52
CA LYS A 224 9.74 -10.15 -2.46
C LYS A 224 10.27 -9.42 -3.68
N THR A 225 9.49 -8.51 -4.25
CA THR A 225 9.90 -7.69 -5.40
C THR A 225 11.10 -6.82 -5.03
N TYR A 226 11.10 -6.17 -3.87
CA TYR A 226 12.23 -5.38 -3.39
C TYR A 226 13.50 -6.23 -3.23
N LEU A 227 13.40 -7.41 -2.63
CA LEU A 227 14.52 -8.34 -2.46
C LEU A 227 15.04 -8.86 -3.81
N PHE A 228 14.13 -9.14 -4.74
CA PHE A 228 14.47 -9.55 -6.10
C PHE A 228 15.32 -8.47 -6.82
N PHE A 229 14.88 -7.21 -6.77
CA PHE A 229 15.65 -6.09 -7.32
C PHE A 229 17.03 -5.95 -6.65
N GLY A 230 17.11 -6.11 -5.34
CA GLY A 230 18.37 -6.05 -4.60
C GLY A 230 19.36 -7.11 -5.03
N GLN A 231 18.92 -8.33 -5.32
CA GLN A 231 19.76 -9.41 -5.84
C GLN A 231 20.26 -9.12 -7.26
N PHE A 232 19.42 -8.58 -8.13
CA PHE A 232 19.83 -8.17 -9.48
C PHE A 232 20.81 -7.01 -9.46
N ALA A 233 20.58 -6.00 -8.63
CA ALA A 233 21.52 -4.89 -8.46
C ALA A 233 22.88 -5.38 -7.99
N LYS A 234 22.93 -6.28 -6.99
CA LYS A 234 24.18 -6.89 -6.52
C LYS A 234 24.89 -7.67 -7.63
N ARG A 235 24.18 -8.51 -8.37
CA ARG A 235 24.73 -9.27 -9.51
C ARG A 235 25.28 -8.33 -10.58
N TRP A 236 24.58 -7.22 -10.86
CA TRP A 236 25.05 -6.20 -11.80
C TRP A 236 26.33 -5.52 -11.32
N TYR A 237 26.43 -5.15 -10.04
CA TYR A 237 27.66 -4.59 -9.46
C TYR A 237 28.83 -5.58 -9.52
N ASP A 238 28.58 -6.86 -9.30
CA ASP A 238 29.60 -7.90 -9.38
C ASP A 238 30.08 -8.09 -10.85
N TYR A 239 29.16 -8.09 -11.82
CA TYR A 239 29.51 -8.08 -13.25
C TYR A 239 30.27 -6.83 -13.66
N ALA A 240 29.83 -5.66 -13.24
CA ALA A 240 30.54 -4.41 -13.54
C ALA A 240 31.94 -4.38 -12.93
N ARG A 241 32.14 -4.91 -11.71
CA ARG A 241 33.47 -5.06 -11.10
C ARG A 241 34.39 -6.03 -11.89
N LEU A 242 33.82 -7.10 -12.38
CA LEU A 242 34.58 -8.05 -13.23
C LEU A 242 35.00 -7.39 -14.55
N TRP A 243 34.09 -6.61 -15.17
CA TRP A 243 34.42 -5.82 -16.38
C TRP A 243 35.48 -4.78 -16.10
N TYR A 244 35.38 -4.02 -15.01
CA TYR A 244 36.39 -3.03 -14.62
C TYR A 244 37.77 -3.66 -14.30
N ARG A 245 37.83 -4.92 -13.85
CA ARG A 245 39.07 -5.64 -13.61
C ARG A 245 39.66 -6.24 -14.89
N ALA A 246 38.82 -6.57 -15.86
CA ALA A 246 39.28 -7.19 -17.10
C ALA A 246 39.90 -6.19 -18.10
N ASP A 247 39.51 -4.91 -18.05
CA ASP A 247 39.92 -3.90 -19.04
C ASP A 247 41.21 -3.14 -18.71
N TRP A 248 41.83 -3.37 -17.58
CA TRP A 248 43.09 -2.69 -17.20
C TRP A 248 44.35 -3.53 -17.37
N SER A 249 44.27 -4.69 -18.04
CA SER A 249 45.41 -5.49 -18.45
C SER A 249 45.65 -5.35 -19.94
N PHE A 250 45.89 -4.15 -20.44
CA PHE A 250 46.57 -3.98 -21.73
C PHE A 250 48.08 -4.01 -21.51
N PRO A 251 48.81 -4.75 -22.39
CA PRO A 251 50.25 -4.88 -22.32
C PRO A 251 50.98 -3.57 -22.62
#